data_47267323acc90b4b01825ae799ff49a3
#
_entry.id   47267323acc90b4b01825ae799ff49a3
#
_cell.length_a   1.000
_cell.length_b   1.000
_cell.length_c   1.000
_cell.angle_alpha   90.00
_cell.angle_beta   90.00
_cell.angle_gamma   90.00
#
_symmetry.space_group_name_H-M   'P 1'
#
loop_
_entity.id
_entity.type
_entity.pdbx_description
1 polymer ?
#
loop_
_entity_poly.entity_id
_entity_poly.type
_entity_poly.pdbx_seq_one_letter_code
_entity_poly.pdbx_strand_id
1 'polypeptide(L)'
;MEPTSLLKTAVFLPLLGAFLIPVSNLMSKEIRNSFSVILGVMTFLSTALLIPVMLNNPGFSIGARFPLGFDLILTADMLSVFMAAISSFVSMIILIYSVDYISHYENQTEYYTMVVLFLGSMMGLVFSSNLIWMYTFWELTGFASWRLVGFFRSEKDVLKANKTILVTIFGALCMLIGILMIYFENGSLDMRVLRGDTVSMLPAVLILVGILAKSATLPFSTWLPDAGVAPATVTSLLHAAVLVKIGIYAYARIFGVTLVAPESFSQGVTLLAGLSALVSAGAAFVETDIKRIIAYSTVSQLAFIFLGLASGNKVAFAGGLLYILMHSMAKGGLFLCAGIIEQKTRVKDITKMGGLFRTMPITAVSFALCSLSVMGIPPFGGFFSKFLVFKGAVESGNLLVLVIFLVGAVMTLLYLTRLFYLVFLGNAKENAPLEGSPAMVASVAFLAIAGIALGLAIYYPFDYVTVISTQLGVNLQ
;
A
#
# COMPACT_ATOMS: atom_id res chain seq x y z
N MET A 1 28.59 2.44 1.86
CA MET A 1 27.92 2.85 3.12
C MET A 1 27.74 1.62 3.99
N GLU A 2 27.94 1.74 5.30
CA GLU A 2 27.64 0.64 6.21
C GLU A 2 26.14 0.32 6.21
N PRO A 3 25.74 -0.95 6.27
CA PRO A 3 24.33 -1.35 6.29
C PRO A 3 23.52 -0.68 7.40
N THR A 4 24.13 -0.50 8.59
CA THR A 4 23.53 0.18 9.73
C THR A 4 23.22 1.65 9.45
N SER A 5 24.09 2.35 8.70
CA SER A 5 23.88 3.73 8.29
C SER A 5 22.73 3.84 7.29
N LEU A 6 22.60 2.89 6.34
CA LEU A 6 21.49 2.85 5.40
C LEU A 6 20.15 2.69 6.14
N LEU A 7 20.07 1.79 7.12
CA LEU A 7 18.86 1.59 7.92
C LEU A 7 18.49 2.86 8.72
N LYS A 8 19.46 3.50 9.38
CA LYS A 8 19.24 4.77 10.09
C LYS A 8 18.75 5.85 9.14
N THR A 9 19.38 6.00 7.98
CA THR A 9 18.97 6.98 6.97
C THR A 9 17.57 6.71 6.47
N ALA A 10 17.22 5.46 6.14
CA ALA A 10 15.89 5.11 5.66
C ALA A 10 14.77 5.50 6.64
N VAL A 11 15.01 5.39 7.96
CA VAL A 11 14.00 5.68 8.99
C VAL A 11 14.04 7.14 9.44
N PHE A 12 15.20 7.62 9.88
CA PHE A 12 15.29 8.90 10.57
C PHE A 12 15.38 10.11 9.63
N LEU A 13 15.90 9.94 8.40
CA LEU A 13 15.97 11.03 7.45
C LEU A 13 14.59 11.59 7.07
N PRO A 14 13.60 10.78 6.63
CA PRO A 14 12.27 11.29 6.33
C PRO A 14 11.51 11.74 7.60
N LEU A 15 11.66 11.05 8.73
CA LEU A 15 11.00 11.46 9.99
C LEU A 15 11.44 12.84 10.45
N LEU A 16 12.75 13.08 10.56
CA LEU A 16 13.29 14.36 10.99
C LEU A 16 13.18 15.43 9.91
N GLY A 17 13.38 15.02 8.65
CA GLY A 17 13.26 15.90 7.49
C GLY A 17 11.87 16.50 7.33
N ALA A 18 10.82 15.77 7.70
CA ALA A 18 9.44 16.27 7.67
C ALA A 18 9.27 17.55 8.52
N PHE A 19 9.89 17.62 9.69
CA PHE A 19 9.85 18.80 10.55
C PHE A 19 10.68 19.97 10.03
N LEU A 20 11.62 19.74 9.11
CA LEU A 20 12.42 20.78 8.46
C LEU A 20 11.75 21.36 7.21
N ILE A 21 10.70 20.73 6.66
CA ILE A 21 9.99 21.23 5.49
C ILE A 21 9.36 22.61 5.72
N PRO A 22 8.69 22.91 6.84
CA PRO A 22 8.19 24.25 7.12
C PRO A 22 9.31 25.31 7.15
N VAL A 23 10.50 24.96 7.68
CA VAL A 23 11.65 25.84 7.71
C VAL A 23 12.18 26.10 6.30
N SER A 24 12.29 25.07 5.46
CA SER A 24 12.70 25.22 4.06
C SER A 24 11.75 26.11 3.25
N ASN A 25 10.46 26.12 3.59
CA ASN A 25 9.47 27.01 2.95
C ASN A 25 9.69 28.50 3.29
N LEU A 26 10.34 28.82 4.42
CA LEU A 26 10.70 30.20 4.73
C LEU A 26 11.73 30.77 3.75
N MET A 27 12.52 29.91 3.10
CA MET A 27 13.47 30.30 2.07
C MET A 27 12.80 30.50 0.71
N SER A 28 12.15 29.46 0.17
CA SER A 28 11.32 29.55 -1.02
C SER A 28 10.45 28.29 -1.21
N LYS A 29 9.41 28.39 -2.08
CA LYS A 29 8.57 27.26 -2.46
C LYS A 29 9.37 26.18 -3.23
N GLU A 30 10.31 26.61 -4.07
CA GLU A 30 11.16 25.75 -4.88
C GLU A 30 12.11 24.93 -3.99
N ILE A 31 12.69 25.55 -2.98
CA ILE A 31 13.55 24.88 -1.99
C ILE A 31 12.76 23.86 -1.20
N ARG A 32 11.54 24.21 -0.73
CA ARG A 32 10.64 23.26 -0.05
C ARG A 32 10.32 22.04 -0.95
N ASN A 33 9.93 22.27 -2.19
CA ASN A 33 9.58 21.21 -3.13
C ASN A 33 10.78 20.30 -3.41
N SER A 34 11.93 20.89 -3.74
CA SER A 34 13.17 20.16 -4.01
C SER A 34 13.63 19.37 -2.78
N PHE A 35 13.59 19.98 -1.60
CA PHE A 35 13.96 19.30 -0.34
C PHE A 35 13.05 18.09 -0.07
N SER A 36 11.73 18.22 -0.26
CA SER A 36 10.79 17.12 -0.08
C SER A 36 11.06 15.97 -1.06
N VAL A 37 11.33 16.28 -2.33
CA VAL A 37 11.70 15.27 -3.33
C VAL A 37 13.03 14.59 -2.97
N ILE A 38 14.05 15.36 -2.56
CA ILE A 38 15.35 14.82 -2.13
C ILE A 38 15.17 13.85 -0.95
N LEU A 39 14.35 14.18 0.04
CA LEU A 39 14.05 13.28 1.16
C LEU A 39 13.44 11.95 0.66
N GLY A 40 12.49 12.00 -0.28
CA GLY A 40 11.92 10.81 -0.90
C GLY A 40 12.94 9.97 -1.67
N VAL A 41 13.77 10.61 -2.49
CA VAL A 41 14.83 9.96 -3.28
C VAL A 41 15.87 9.29 -2.36
N MET A 42 16.34 10.01 -1.36
CA MET A 42 17.36 9.47 -0.42
C MET A 42 16.80 8.32 0.41
N THR A 43 15.52 8.39 0.81
CA THR A 43 14.84 7.27 1.49
C THR A 43 14.77 6.05 0.59
N PHE A 44 14.37 6.22 -0.68
CA PHE A 44 14.33 5.12 -1.65
C PHE A 44 15.73 4.55 -1.91
N LEU A 45 16.72 5.38 -2.16
CA LEU A 45 18.10 4.91 -2.40
C LEU A 45 18.63 4.10 -1.20
N SER A 46 18.37 4.57 0.02
CA SER A 46 18.79 3.87 1.24
C SER A 46 18.13 2.48 1.35
N THR A 47 16.84 2.37 1.05
CA THR A 47 16.12 1.07 1.09
C THR A 47 16.52 0.17 -0.08
N ALA A 48 16.72 0.70 -1.28
CA ALA A 48 17.16 -0.05 -2.44
C ALA A 48 18.57 -0.65 -2.25
N LEU A 49 19.49 0.11 -1.65
CA LEU A 49 20.84 -0.36 -1.32
C LEU A 49 20.86 -1.43 -0.22
N LEU A 50 19.81 -1.56 0.57
CA LEU A 50 19.66 -2.67 1.52
C LEU A 50 19.28 -3.99 0.85
N ILE A 51 18.68 -3.99 -0.36
CA ILE A 51 18.29 -5.22 -1.07
C ILE A 51 19.49 -6.17 -1.27
N PRO A 52 20.60 -5.76 -1.90
CA PRO A 52 21.75 -6.65 -2.08
C PRO A 52 22.40 -7.06 -0.75
N VAL A 53 22.28 -6.24 0.31
CA VAL A 53 22.76 -6.63 1.64
C VAL A 53 21.97 -7.81 2.19
N MET A 54 20.63 -7.80 2.01
CA MET A 54 19.76 -8.89 2.48
C MET A 54 19.92 -10.19 1.69
N LEU A 55 20.31 -10.13 0.44
CA LEU A 55 20.60 -11.32 -0.35
C LEU A 55 21.84 -12.10 0.16
N ASN A 56 22.75 -11.38 0.82
CA ASN A 56 24.01 -11.95 1.33
C ASN A 56 24.03 -12.17 2.86
N ASN A 57 23.02 -11.65 3.59
CA ASN A 57 22.96 -11.72 5.04
C ASN A 57 21.53 -11.99 5.52
N PRO A 58 21.34 -12.78 6.59
CA PRO A 58 19.99 -13.13 7.09
C PRO A 58 19.24 -11.94 7.72
N GLY A 59 19.90 -10.82 7.94
CA GLY A 59 19.37 -9.61 8.58
C GLY A 59 20.26 -9.10 9.71
N PHE A 60 20.01 -7.87 10.12
CA PHE A 60 20.69 -7.23 11.26
C PHE A 60 19.74 -6.30 11.98
N SER A 61 20.05 -5.98 13.24
CA SER A 61 19.25 -5.11 14.09
C SER A 61 20.13 -4.01 14.70
N ILE A 62 19.52 -2.84 14.85
CA ILE A 62 20.05 -1.73 15.64
C ILE A 62 19.00 -1.31 16.66
N GLY A 63 19.39 -0.83 17.82
CA GLY A 63 18.38 -0.42 18.79
C GLY A 63 18.91 0.36 19.97
N ALA A 64 17.97 0.89 20.75
CA ALA A 64 18.18 1.55 22.02
C ALA A 64 17.28 0.87 23.07
N ARG A 65 17.83 0.66 24.26
CA ARG A 65 17.08 0.05 25.37
C ARG A 65 16.22 1.08 26.06
N PHE A 66 14.99 0.69 26.34
CA PHE A 66 14.02 1.47 27.12
C PHE A 66 13.49 0.63 28.28
N PRO A 67 13.00 1.27 29.36
CA PRO A 67 12.39 0.55 30.48
C PRO A 67 11.23 -0.34 30.06
N LEU A 68 10.92 -1.32 30.88
CA LEU A 68 9.78 -2.24 30.74
C LEU A 68 9.78 -3.11 29.46
N GLY A 69 10.95 -3.29 28.82
CA GLY A 69 11.03 -4.07 27.58
C GLY A 69 10.49 -3.35 26.34
N PHE A 70 10.24 -2.06 26.41
CA PHE A 70 9.80 -1.24 25.27
C PHE A 70 10.97 -0.78 24.39
N ASP A 71 11.96 -1.65 24.21
CA ASP A 71 13.15 -1.37 23.44
C ASP A 71 12.82 -0.95 22.01
N LEU A 72 13.37 0.18 21.56
CA LEU A 72 13.32 0.59 20.17
C LEU A 72 14.35 -0.23 19.39
N ILE A 73 13.88 -1.26 18.71
CA ILE A 73 14.71 -2.14 17.91
C ILE A 73 14.24 -2.06 16.47
N LEU A 74 15.14 -1.64 15.59
CA LEU A 74 14.94 -1.62 14.16
C LEU A 74 15.69 -2.79 13.53
N THR A 75 14.98 -3.64 12.81
CA THR A 75 15.52 -4.84 12.17
C THR A 75 15.36 -4.75 10.66
N ALA A 76 16.47 -4.84 9.94
CA ALA A 76 16.47 -5.04 8.50
C ALA A 76 16.54 -6.55 8.23
N ASP A 77 15.48 -7.09 7.65
CA ASP A 77 15.39 -8.41 7.08
C ASP A 77 14.75 -8.35 5.67
N MET A 78 14.67 -9.47 4.99
CA MET A 78 14.17 -9.50 3.61
C MET A 78 12.75 -8.95 3.49
N LEU A 79 11.84 -9.22 4.45
CA LEU A 79 10.45 -8.75 4.41
C LEU A 79 10.36 -7.24 4.66
N SER A 80 11.08 -6.72 5.66
CA SER A 80 11.08 -5.28 5.97
C SER A 80 11.70 -4.46 4.83
N VAL A 81 12.82 -4.91 4.26
CA VAL A 81 13.49 -4.24 3.14
C VAL A 81 12.63 -4.29 1.88
N PHE A 82 11.96 -5.41 1.59
CA PHE A 82 11.01 -5.52 0.49
C PHE A 82 9.89 -4.48 0.59
N MET A 83 9.23 -4.39 1.74
CA MET A 83 8.16 -3.43 1.96
C MET A 83 8.64 -1.98 1.95
N ALA A 84 9.80 -1.71 2.56
CA ALA A 84 10.41 -0.38 2.60
C ALA A 84 10.77 0.12 1.19
N ALA A 85 11.38 -0.74 0.36
CA ALA A 85 11.75 -0.40 -1.02
C ALA A 85 10.52 -0.08 -1.88
N ILE A 86 9.46 -0.89 -1.81
CA ILE A 86 8.20 -0.64 -2.54
C ILE A 86 7.57 0.69 -2.11
N SER A 87 7.43 0.89 -0.81
CA SER A 87 6.74 2.06 -0.27
C SER A 87 7.50 3.35 -0.55
N SER A 88 8.83 3.34 -0.39
CA SER A 88 9.66 4.51 -0.66
C SER A 88 9.75 4.82 -2.15
N PHE A 89 9.81 3.81 -3.03
CA PHE A 89 9.81 4.00 -4.48
C PHE A 89 8.53 4.70 -4.95
N VAL A 90 7.37 4.18 -4.60
CA VAL A 90 6.10 4.79 -5.04
C VAL A 90 5.92 6.17 -4.42
N SER A 91 6.31 6.36 -3.15
CA SER A 91 6.25 7.67 -2.49
C SER A 91 7.17 8.70 -3.15
N MET A 92 8.36 8.29 -3.60
CA MET A 92 9.28 9.14 -4.37
C MET A 92 8.62 9.62 -5.66
N ILE A 93 8.00 8.73 -6.44
CA ILE A 93 7.30 9.11 -7.67
C ILE A 93 6.11 10.06 -7.40
N ILE A 94 5.37 9.80 -6.32
CA ILE A 94 4.28 10.68 -5.88
C ILE A 94 4.81 12.07 -5.53
N LEU A 95 5.94 12.19 -4.84
CA LEU A 95 6.55 13.48 -4.51
C LEU A 95 6.99 14.24 -5.77
N ILE A 96 7.59 13.56 -6.75
CA ILE A 96 7.95 14.16 -8.05
C ILE A 96 6.71 14.66 -8.79
N TYR A 97 5.68 13.83 -8.90
CA TYR A 97 4.39 14.19 -9.50
C TYR A 97 3.74 15.40 -8.79
N SER A 98 3.88 15.46 -7.47
CA SER A 98 3.24 16.50 -6.64
C SER A 98 3.79 17.89 -6.89
N VAL A 99 5.04 18.02 -7.39
CA VAL A 99 5.65 19.35 -7.65
C VAL A 99 4.75 20.20 -8.54
N ASP A 100 4.21 19.61 -9.60
CA ASP A 100 3.30 20.31 -10.52
C ASP A 100 1.84 20.18 -10.08
N TYR A 101 1.42 18.99 -9.65
CA TYR A 101 0.01 18.72 -9.32
C TYR A 101 -0.49 19.57 -8.14
N ILE A 102 0.30 19.72 -7.09
CA ILE A 102 -0.06 20.47 -5.87
C ILE A 102 0.19 22.00 -6.03
N SER A 103 0.96 22.43 -7.02
CA SER A 103 1.33 23.84 -7.23
C SER A 103 0.16 24.82 -7.27
N HIS A 104 -1.02 24.34 -7.69
CA HIS A 104 -2.25 25.13 -7.84
C HIS A 104 -3.11 25.21 -6.57
N TYR A 105 -2.74 24.50 -5.50
CA TYR A 105 -3.51 24.43 -4.26
C TYR A 105 -2.85 25.24 -3.16
N GLU A 106 -3.65 25.63 -2.18
CA GLU A 106 -3.20 26.20 -0.91
C GLU A 106 -2.64 25.09 0.01
N ASN A 107 -2.05 25.47 1.15
CA ASN A 107 -1.55 24.56 2.18
C ASN A 107 -0.47 23.55 1.71
N GLN A 108 0.31 23.92 0.68
CA GLN A 108 1.34 23.04 0.10
C GLN A 108 2.39 22.61 1.14
N THR A 109 2.78 23.49 2.06
CA THR A 109 3.78 23.15 3.09
C THR A 109 3.29 22.05 4.03
N GLU A 110 2.04 22.14 4.47
CA GLU A 110 1.41 21.08 5.27
C GLU A 110 1.33 19.77 4.48
N TYR A 111 0.97 19.84 3.21
CA TYR A 111 0.94 18.68 2.33
C TYR A 111 2.28 17.94 2.28
N TYR A 112 3.37 18.63 1.94
CA TYR A 112 4.69 18.00 1.85
C TYR A 112 5.19 17.50 3.21
N THR A 113 4.95 18.25 4.29
CA THR A 113 5.27 17.81 5.66
C THR A 113 4.56 16.51 6.00
N MET A 114 3.25 16.41 5.73
CA MET A 114 2.47 15.20 6.05
C MET A 114 2.84 14.02 5.15
N VAL A 115 3.13 14.24 3.85
CA VAL A 115 3.56 13.17 2.94
C VAL A 115 4.91 12.58 3.37
N VAL A 116 5.89 13.43 3.71
CA VAL A 116 7.21 12.96 4.14
C VAL A 116 7.16 12.34 5.54
N LEU A 117 6.37 12.91 6.46
CA LEU A 117 6.12 12.30 7.78
C LEU A 117 5.47 10.92 7.64
N PHE A 118 4.51 10.78 6.73
CA PHE A 118 3.85 9.51 6.43
C PHE A 118 4.84 8.47 5.90
N LEU A 119 5.73 8.86 4.98
CA LEU A 119 6.81 8.00 4.47
C LEU A 119 7.75 7.56 5.60
N GLY A 120 8.21 8.49 6.42
CA GLY A 120 9.09 8.20 7.54
C GLY A 120 8.45 7.28 8.58
N SER A 121 7.17 7.51 8.88
CA SER A 121 6.40 6.65 9.79
C SER A 121 6.24 5.22 9.23
N MET A 122 6.04 5.08 7.91
CA MET A 122 6.05 3.76 7.26
C MET A 122 7.39 3.06 7.38
N MET A 123 8.51 3.79 7.19
CA MET A 123 9.85 3.23 7.39
C MET A 123 10.05 2.77 8.83
N GLY A 124 9.69 3.60 9.81
CA GLY A 124 9.72 3.23 11.22
C GLY A 124 8.91 1.98 11.52
N LEU A 125 7.72 1.87 10.95
CA LEU A 125 6.82 0.72 11.13
C LEU A 125 7.42 -0.57 10.58
N VAL A 126 7.87 -0.57 9.31
CA VAL A 126 8.32 -1.80 8.65
C VAL A 126 9.65 -2.32 9.20
N PHE A 127 10.49 -1.44 9.74
CA PHE A 127 11.73 -1.85 10.37
C PHE A 127 11.61 -2.13 11.88
N SER A 128 10.49 -1.78 12.53
CA SER A 128 10.28 -2.09 13.95
C SER A 128 10.17 -3.59 14.17
N SER A 129 10.96 -4.12 15.10
CA SER A 129 10.83 -5.50 15.60
C SER A 129 10.18 -5.59 16.99
N ASN A 130 9.71 -4.50 17.54
CA ASN A 130 8.94 -4.46 18.77
C ASN A 130 7.50 -3.99 18.47
N LEU A 131 6.51 -4.74 18.94
CA LEU A 131 5.09 -4.51 18.65
C LEU A 131 4.60 -3.12 19.11
N ILE A 132 5.12 -2.57 20.22
CA ILE A 132 4.71 -1.23 20.69
C ILE A 132 5.25 -0.11 19.80
N TRP A 133 6.46 -0.24 19.28
CA TRP A 133 7.01 0.73 18.34
C TRP A 133 6.36 0.61 16.96
N MET A 134 6.07 -0.61 16.51
CA MET A 134 5.26 -0.82 15.30
C MET A 134 3.89 -0.13 15.44
N TYR A 135 3.23 -0.27 16.60
CA TYR A 135 1.97 0.41 16.92
C TYR A 135 2.14 1.94 16.95
N THR A 136 3.20 2.46 17.56
CA THR A 136 3.46 3.90 17.62
C THR A 136 3.59 4.52 16.22
N PHE A 137 4.35 3.90 15.34
CA PHE A 137 4.46 4.35 13.95
C PHE A 137 3.17 4.13 13.15
N TRP A 138 2.38 3.11 13.49
CA TRP A 138 1.05 2.89 12.94
C TRP A 138 0.12 4.06 13.22
N GLU A 139 0.08 4.58 14.46
CA GLU A 139 -0.72 5.75 14.82
C GLU A 139 -0.22 7.02 14.12
N LEU A 140 1.09 7.20 14.02
CA LEU A 140 1.67 8.36 13.33
C LEU A 140 1.29 8.38 11.84
N THR A 141 1.21 7.20 11.19
CA THR A 141 0.67 7.11 9.82
C THR A 141 -0.83 7.44 9.78
N GLY A 142 -1.60 7.07 10.80
CA GLY A 142 -3.02 7.42 10.94
C GLY A 142 -3.23 8.93 11.00
N PHE A 143 -2.47 9.61 11.84
CA PHE A 143 -2.50 11.08 11.97
C PHE A 143 -2.15 11.78 10.66
N ALA A 144 -1.06 11.40 10.01
CA ALA A 144 -0.65 11.99 8.73
C ALA A 144 -1.72 11.78 7.64
N SER A 145 -2.31 10.57 7.58
CA SER A 145 -3.36 10.26 6.61
C SER A 145 -4.63 11.08 6.84
N TRP A 146 -5.04 11.28 8.08
CA TRP A 146 -6.20 12.11 8.45
C TRP A 146 -6.05 13.53 7.92
N ARG A 147 -4.90 14.17 8.16
CA ARG A 147 -4.61 15.53 7.66
C ARG A 147 -4.61 15.59 6.13
N LEU A 148 -4.05 14.58 5.48
CA LEU A 148 -4.00 14.50 4.02
C LEU A 148 -5.38 14.25 3.39
N VAL A 149 -6.24 13.43 3.99
CA VAL A 149 -7.62 13.22 3.50
C VAL A 149 -8.45 14.49 3.62
N GLY A 150 -8.27 15.25 4.71
CA GLY A 150 -8.94 16.54 4.93
C GLY A 150 -8.26 17.75 4.26
N PHE A 151 -7.39 17.53 3.27
CA PHE A 151 -6.56 18.57 2.65
C PHE A 151 -7.32 19.81 2.17
N PHE A 152 -8.44 19.64 1.50
CA PHE A 152 -9.24 20.75 0.95
C PHE A 152 -10.08 21.50 2.00
N ARG A 153 -10.19 20.98 3.22
CA ARG A 153 -10.87 21.60 4.37
C ARG A 153 -12.34 21.97 4.17
N SER A 154 -13.00 21.47 3.11
CA SER A 154 -14.45 21.61 3.00
C SER A 154 -15.14 20.77 4.09
N GLU A 155 -16.35 21.15 4.49
CA GLU A 155 -17.12 20.40 5.51
C GLU A 155 -17.25 18.91 5.14
N LYS A 156 -17.52 18.62 3.85
CA LYS A 156 -17.63 17.24 3.34
C LYS A 156 -16.31 16.48 3.45
N ASP A 157 -15.18 17.14 3.16
CA ASP A 157 -13.87 16.49 3.21
C ASP A 157 -13.43 16.23 4.64
N VAL A 158 -13.72 17.17 5.55
CA VAL A 158 -13.47 17.00 7.00
C VAL A 158 -14.28 15.84 7.56
N LEU A 159 -15.57 15.72 7.22
CA LEU A 159 -16.40 14.59 7.65
C LEU A 159 -15.83 13.24 7.16
N LYS A 160 -15.34 13.16 5.92
CA LYS A 160 -14.70 11.94 5.38
C LYS A 160 -13.36 11.66 6.01
N ALA A 161 -12.56 12.67 6.29
CA ALA A 161 -11.31 12.54 7.03
C ALA A 161 -11.58 12.03 8.46
N ASN A 162 -12.57 12.58 9.14
CA ASN A 162 -12.96 12.14 10.48
C ASN A 162 -13.49 10.70 10.49
N LYS A 163 -14.28 10.29 9.48
CA LYS A 163 -14.68 8.89 9.32
C LYS A 163 -13.45 7.98 9.18
N THR A 164 -12.48 8.38 8.35
CA THR A 164 -11.24 7.62 8.12
C THR A 164 -10.48 7.41 9.44
N ILE A 165 -10.24 8.50 10.20
CA ILE A 165 -9.47 8.39 11.44
C ILE A 165 -10.24 7.63 12.52
N LEU A 166 -11.55 7.81 12.66
CA LEU A 166 -12.36 7.11 13.66
C LEU A 166 -12.36 5.61 13.44
N VAL A 167 -12.53 5.14 12.19
CA VAL A 167 -12.48 3.72 11.86
C VAL A 167 -11.08 3.14 12.13
N THR A 168 -10.03 3.84 11.72
CA THR A 168 -8.67 3.35 11.89
C THR A 168 -8.20 3.39 13.34
N ILE A 169 -8.59 4.40 14.15
CA ILE A 169 -8.30 4.46 15.60
C ILE A 169 -9.05 3.36 16.35
N PHE A 170 -10.34 3.14 16.03
CA PHE A 170 -11.09 2.03 16.65
C PHE A 170 -10.37 0.70 16.47
N GLY A 171 -9.96 0.40 15.23
CA GLY A 171 -9.18 -0.81 14.95
C GLY A 171 -7.84 -0.83 15.68
N ALA A 172 -7.14 0.29 15.73
CA ALA A 172 -5.86 0.41 16.42
C ALA A 172 -5.99 0.22 17.94
N LEU A 173 -7.04 0.72 18.57
CA LEU A 173 -7.31 0.47 19.99
C LEU A 173 -7.55 -1.02 20.27
N CYS A 174 -8.31 -1.70 19.42
CA CYS A 174 -8.45 -3.16 19.51
C CYS A 174 -7.07 -3.85 19.38
N MET A 175 -6.26 -3.44 18.40
CA MET A 175 -4.91 -3.97 18.20
C MET A 175 -4.02 -3.74 19.43
N LEU A 176 -4.08 -2.55 20.05
CA LEU A 176 -3.32 -2.23 21.27
C LEU A 176 -3.69 -3.18 22.42
N ILE A 177 -4.99 -3.43 22.62
CA ILE A 177 -5.45 -4.38 23.65
C ILE A 177 -4.87 -5.78 23.35
N GLY A 178 -4.91 -6.23 22.10
CA GLY A 178 -4.32 -7.52 21.71
C GLY A 178 -2.81 -7.57 21.95
N ILE A 179 -2.07 -6.51 21.65
CA ILE A 179 -0.63 -6.38 21.93
C ILE A 179 -0.34 -6.44 23.44
N LEU A 180 -1.12 -5.74 24.25
CA LEU A 180 -0.97 -5.78 25.71
C LEU A 180 -1.28 -7.16 26.27
N MET A 181 -2.27 -7.90 25.74
CA MET A 181 -2.52 -9.28 26.13
C MET A 181 -1.32 -10.18 25.83
N ILE A 182 -0.69 -10.06 24.65
CA ILE A 182 0.54 -10.78 24.29
C ILE A 182 1.65 -10.45 25.30
N TYR A 183 1.80 -9.19 25.69
CA TYR A 183 2.80 -8.79 26.69
C TYR A 183 2.58 -9.47 28.04
N PHE A 184 1.32 -9.54 28.52
CA PHE A 184 1.00 -10.20 29.77
C PHE A 184 1.12 -11.74 29.71
N GLU A 185 0.88 -12.34 28.54
CA GLU A 185 1.02 -13.79 28.34
C GLU A 185 2.50 -14.21 28.19
N ASN A 186 3.33 -13.45 27.46
CA ASN A 186 4.68 -13.86 27.07
C ASN A 186 5.81 -13.04 27.72
N GLY A 187 5.50 -11.95 28.43
CA GLY A 187 6.49 -11.08 29.08
C GLY A 187 7.36 -10.27 28.12
N SER A 188 7.09 -10.29 26.82
CA SER A 188 7.88 -9.61 25.79
C SER A 188 7.00 -9.04 24.69
N LEU A 189 7.46 -7.94 24.04
CA LEU A 189 6.91 -7.39 22.80
C LEU A 189 7.90 -7.42 21.64
N ASP A 190 9.10 -7.98 21.87
CA ASP A 190 10.12 -8.14 20.83
C ASP A 190 9.76 -9.33 19.94
N MET A 191 9.41 -9.06 18.69
CA MET A 191 9.01 -10.07 17.71
C MET A 191 10.10 -11.10 17.41
N ARG A 192 11.37 -10.79 17.72
CA ARG A 192 12.48 -11.76 17.59
C ARG A 192 12.43 -12.81 18.69
N VAL A 193 12.00 -12.42 19.89
CA VAL A 193 11.82 -13.31 21.04
C VAL A 193 10.54 -14.13 20.87
N LEU A 194 9.45 -13.49 20.42
CA LEU A 194 8.14 -14.10 20.22
C LEU A 194 8.06 -15.04 19.00
N ARG A 195 9.14 -15.15 18.23
CA ARG A 195 9.11 -15.93 16.98
C ARG A 195 8.88 -17.41 17.22
N GLY A 196 7.77 -17.92 16.68
CA GLY A 196 7.34 -19.31 16.81
C GLY A 196 6.42 -19.57 18.02
N ASP A 197 6.19 -18.55 18.87
CA ASP A 197 5.26 -18.67 19.98
C ASP A 197 3.81 -18.73 19.46
N THR A 198 2.99 -19.52 20.15
CA THR A 198 1.56 -19.59 19.86
C THR A 198 0.84 -18.39 20.47
N VAL A 199 -0.14 -17.85 19.76
CA VAL A 199 -1.02 -16.79 20.25
C VAL A 199 -2.44 -17.35 20.45
N SER A 200 -3.08 -16.98 21.56
CA SER A 200 -4.49 -17.33 21.81
C SER A 200 -5.44 -16.60 20.85
N MET A 201 -6.67 -17.13 20.69
CA MET A 201 -7.62 -16.61 19.68
C MET A 201 -7.99 -15.15 19.93
N LEU A 202 -8.21 -14.72 21.17
CA LEU A 202 -8.69 -13.38 21.47
C LEU A 202 -7.68 -12.28 21.09
N PRO A 203 -6.42 -12.28 21.53
CA PRO A 203 -5.44 -11.28 21.08
C PRO A 203 -5.20 -11.35 19.58
N ALA A 204 -5.22 -12.55 18.95
CA ALA A 204 -5.09 -12.66 17.49
C ALA A 204 -6.23 -11.94 16.76
N VAL A 205 -7.49 -12.12 17.19
CA VAL A 205 -8.66 -11.44 16.61
C VAL A 205 -8.59 -9.93 16.86
N LEU A 206 -8.21 -9.48 18.05
CA LEU A 206 -8.10 -8.05 18.35
C LEU A 206 -7.04 -7.36 17.48
N ILE A 207 -5.90 -8.00 17.25
CA ILE A 207 -4.87 -7.50 16.33
C ILE A 207 -5.40 -7.50 14.89
N LEU A 208 -6.13 -8.55 14.49
CA LEU A 208 -6.74 -8.63 13.16
C LEU A 208 -7.74 -7.51 12.92
N VAL A 209 -8.54 -7.10 13.90
CA VAL A 209 -9.47 -5.95 13.78
C VAL A 209 -8.70 -4.69 13.39
N GLY A 210 -7.54 -4.42 14.02
CA GLY A 210 -6.66 -3.31 13.64
C GLY A 210 -6.15 -3.43 12.20
N ILE A 211 -5.71 -4.61 11.82
CA ILE A 211 -5.22 -4.93 10.48
C ILE A 211 -6.32 -4.69 9.43
N LEU A 212 -7.53 -5.23 9.64
CA LEU A 212 -8.66 -5.07 8.71
C LEU A 212 -9.12 -3.61 8.60
N ALA A 213 -9.16 -2.88 9.72
CA ALA A 213 -9.52 -1.46 9.73
C ALA A 213 -8.52 -0.63 8.91
N LYS A 214 -7.21 -0.86 9.06
CA LYS A 214 -6.16 -0.12 8.33
C LYS A 214 -6.09 -0.50 6.86
N SER A 215 -6.29 -1.78 6.52
CA SER A 215 -6.29 -2.27 5.15
C SER A 215 -7.64 -2.12 4.44
N ALA A 216 -8.62 -1.48 5.08
CA ALA A 216 -9.96 -1.27 4.54
C ALA A 216 -10.63 -2.57 4.04
N THR A 217 -10.42 -3.65 4.75
CA THR A 217 -11.07 -4.94 4.49
C THR A 217 -12.40 -5.01 5.24
N LEU A 218 -13.39 -5.74 4.73
CA LEU A 218 -14.67 -5.90 5.45
C LEU A 218 -14.46 -6.37 6.90
N PRO A 219 -15.24 -5.84 7.84
CA PRO A 219 -16.37 -4.90 7.67
C PRO A 219 -15.98 -3.41 7.59
N PHE A 220 -14.69 -3.08 7.63
CA PHE A 220 -14.16 -1.71 7.75
C PHE A 220 -13.81 -1.05 6.40
N SER A 221 -14.39 -1.49 5.28
CA SER A 221 -13.95 -1.09 3.93
C SER A 221 -14.40 0.31 3.49
N THR A 222 -15.46 0.86 4.08
CA THR A 222 -16.19 2.02 3.53
C THR A 222 -15.43 3.35 3.59
N TRP A 223 -14.46 3.50 4.49
CA TRP A 223 -13.70 4.73 4.62
C TRP A 223 -12.76 4.97 3.42
N LEU A 224 -12.23 3.89 2.83
CA LEU A 224 -11.22 4.00 1.79
C LEU A 224 -11.73 4.60 0.48
N PRO A 225 -12.90 4.19 -0.07
CA PRO A 225 -13.51 4.89 -1.21
C PRO A 225 -13.93 6.32 -0.88
N ASP A 226 -14.33 6.61 0.37
CA ASP A 226 -14.69 7.94 0.82
C ASP A 226 -13.47 8.87 0.92
N ALA A 227 -12.27 8.35 1.23
CA ALA A 227 -11.02 9.09 1.18
C ALA A 227 -10.62 9.55 -0.24
N GLY A 228 -11.31 9.08 -1.28
CA GLY A 228 -11.20 9.56 -2.67
C GLY A 228 -11.47 11.06 -2.89
N VAL A 229 -11.99 11.78 -1.88
CA VAL A 229 -12.11 13.25 -1.92
C VAL A 229 -10.76 13.96 -1.94
N ALA A 230 -9.75 13.35 -1.35
CA ALA A 230 -8.40 13.89 -1.27
C ALA A 230 -7.76 14.10 -2.66
N PRO A 231 -6.70 14.93 -2.76
CA PRO A 231 -5.90 15.03 -3.99
C PRO A 231 -5.46 13.65 -4.51
N ALA A 232 -5.32 13.50 -5.83
CA ALA A 232 -4.96 12.22 -6.44
C ALA A 232 -3.60 11.68 -5.95
N THR A 233 -2.67 12.53 -5.61
CA THR A 233 -1.39 12.20 -4.98
C THR A 233 -1.57 11.57 -3.61
N VAL A 234 -2.50 12.11 -2.81
CA VAL A 234 -2.87 11.53 -1.50
C VAL A 234 -3.55 10.19 -1.69
N THR A 235 -4.54 10.09 -2.59
CA THR A 235 -5.22 8.81 -2.84
C THR A 235 -4.25 7.75 -3.36
N SER A 236 -3.29 8.12 -4.23
CA SER A 236 -2.22 7.21 -4.65
C SER A 236 -1.36 6.75 -3.47
N LEU A 237 -0.98 7.65 -2.57
CA LEU A 237 -0.19 7.34 -1.38
C LEU A 237 -0.94 6.37 -0.43
N LEU A 238 -2.23 6.62 -0.20
CA LEU A 238 -3.06 5.78 0.67
C LEU A 238 -3.26 4.38 0.10
N HIS A 239 -3.59 4.27 -1.20
CA HIS A 239 -4.02 3.02 -1.83
C HIS A 239 -2.87 2.19 -2.40
N ALA A 240 -1.82 2.84 -2.93
CA ALA A 240 -0.74 2.15 -3.63
C ALA A 240 0.51 1.98 -2.78
N ALA A 241 0.98 3.06 -2.13
CA ALA A 241 2.30 3.08 -1.51
C ALA A 241 2.31 2.61 -0.07
N VAL A 242 1.43 3.16 0.80
CA VAL A 242 1.67 3.11 2.25
C VAL A 242 0.46 2.59 3.04
N LEU A 243 -0.63 3.37 3.20
CA LEU A 243 -1.58 3.17 4.30
C LEU A 243 -2.19 1.76 4.36
N VAL A 244 -2.82 1.32 3.27
CA VAL A 244 -3.47 -0.01 3.25
C VAL A 244 -2.46 -1.16 3.25
N LYS A 245 -1.20 -0.91 2.84
CA LYS A 245 -0.11 -1.89 2.89
C LYS A 245 0.40 -2.13 4.31
N ILE A 246 0.23 -1.16 5.21
CA ILE A 246 0.57 -1.31 6.62
C ILE A 246 -0.18 -2.49 7.23
N GLY A 247 -1.50 -2.60 7.01
CA GLY A 247 -2.28 -3.73 7.52
C GLY A 247 -1.84 -5.06 6.92
N ILE A 248 -1.61 -5.10 5.60
CA ILE A 248 -1.09 -6.28 4.90
C ILE A 248 0.28 -6.70 5.45
N TYR A 249 1.19 -5.74 5.60
CA TYR A 249 2.52 -5.99 6.17
C TYR A 249 2.44 -6.51 7.61
N ALA A 250 1.62 -5.87 8.44
CA ALA A 250 1.43 -6.30 9.83
C ALA A 250 0.91 -7.74 9.91
N TYR A 251 -0.04 -8.12 9.03
CA TYR A 251 -0.49 -9.50 8.94
C TYR A 251 0.65 -10.46 8.59
N ALA A 252 1.39 -10.16 7.52
CA ALA A 252 2.52 -11.00 7.12
C ALA A 252 3.61 -11.07 8.21
N ARG A 253 3.91 -9.94 8.87
CA ARG A 253 4.92 -9.85 9.92
C ARG A 253 4.50 -10.58 11.19
N ILE A 254 3.29 -10.33 11.69
CA ILE A 254 2.82 -10.87 12.97
C ILE A 254 2.43 -12.33 12.83
N PHE A 255 1.56 -12.67 11.87
CA PHE A 255 0.98 -14.02 11.74
C PHE A 255 1.67 -14.90 10.69
N GLY A 256 2.42 -14.32 9.76
CA GLY A 256 3.21 -15.09 8.79
C GLY A 256 4.62 -15.41 9.28
N VAL A 257 5.25 -14.52 10.06
CA VAL A 257 6.67 -14.58 10.41
C VAL A 257 6.91 -14.73 11.91
N THR A 258 6.06 -14.15 12.77
CA THR A 258 6.35 -14.06 14.21
C THR A 258 5.56 -15.08 15.02
N LEU A 259 4.23 -14.99 15.03
CA LEU A 259 3.37 -15.78 15.90
C LEU A 259 2.64 -16.89 15.15
N VAL A 260 2.42 -18.01 15.84
CA VAL A 260 1.63 -19.13 15.34
C VAL A 260 0.17 -18.93 15.80
N ALA A 261 -0.69 -18.57 14.86
CA ALA A 261 -2.12 -18.42 15.12
C ALA A 261 -2.87 -19.76 14.97
N PRO A 262 -4.04 -19.96 15.66
CA PRO A 262 -4.87 -21.13 15.47
C PRO A 262 -5.33 -21.28 14.00
N GLU A 263 -5.49 -22.51 13.54
CA GLU A 263 -5.93 -22.80 12.17
C GLU A 263 -7.30 -22.15 11.84
N SER A 264 -8.25 -22.19 12.79
CA SER A 264 -9.56 -21.56 12.65
C SER A 264 -9.47 -20.03 12.47
N PHE A 265 -8.42 -19.37 12.99
CA PHE A 265 -8.15 -17.96 12.74
C PHE A 265 -7.82 -17.72 11.25
N SER A 266 -6.90 -18.49 10.67
CA SER A 266 -6.52 -18.39 9.26
C SER A 266 -7.69 -18.67 8.31
N GLN A 267 -8.55 -19.64 8.65
CA GLN A 267 -9.78 -19.93 7.91
C GLN A 267 -10.76 -18.74 7.96
N GLY A 268 -10.92 -18.11 9.14
CA GLY A 268 -11.73 -16.90 9.31
C GLY A 268 -11.22 -15.71 8.47
N VAL A 269 -9.91 -15.48 8.45
CA VAL A 269 -9.29 -14.43 7.62
C VAL A 269 -9.52 -14.70 6.13
N THR A 270 -9.37 -15.94 5.70
CA THR A 270 -9.60 -16.35 4.30
C THR A 270 -11.06 -16.10 3.88
N LEU A 271 -12.04 -16.41 4.73
CA LEU A 271 -13.45 -16.14 4.46
C LEU A 271 -13.74 -14.64 4.35
N LEU A 272 -13.28 -13.85 5.32
CA LEU A 272 -13.44 -12.39 5.31
C LEU A 272 -12.78 -11.74 4.09
N ALA A 273 -11.58 -12.19 3.71
CA ALA A 273 -10.91 -11.74 2.51
C ALA A 273 -11.71 -12.09 1.26
N GLY A 274 -12.22 -13.32 1.16
CA GLY A 274 -13.06 -13.75 0.04
C GLY A 274 -14.31 -12.88 -0.13
N LEU A 275 -15.05 -12.66 0.94
CA LEU A 275 -16.22 -11.77 0.94
C LEU A 275 -15.83 -10.33 0.53
N SER A 276 -14.72 -9.81 1.06
CA SER A 276 -14.21 -8.48 0.70
C SER A 276 -13.89 -8.37 -0.78
N ALA A 277 -13.27 -9.41 -1.37
CA ALA A 277 -12.92 -9.43 -2.78
C ALA A 277 -14.18 -9.28 -3.66
N LEU A 278 -15.23 -10.05 -3.41
CA LEU A 278 -16.44 -10.06 -4.21
C LEU A 278 -17.31 -8.83 -4.02
N VAL A 279 -17.58 -8.44 -2.75
CA VAL A 279 -18.42 -7.27 -2.44
C VAL A 279 -17.81 -6.00 -3.01
N SER A 280 -16.49 -5.83 -2.85
CA SER A 280 -15.82 -4.62 -3.35
C SER A 280 -15.69 -4.61 -4.88
N ALA A 281 -15.54 -5.77 -5.53
CA ALA A 281 -15.58 -5.86 -6.98
C ALA A 281 -16.97 -5.51 -7.53
N GLY A 282 -18.05 -5.95 -6.86
CA GLY A 282 -19.42 -5.57 -7.19
C GLY A 282 -19.66 -4.06 -7.04
N ALA A 283 -19.17 -3.47 -5.95
CA ALA A 283 -19.24 -2.02 -5.74
C ALA A 283 -18.46 -1.24 -6.82
N ALA A 284 -17.27 -1.70 -7.20
CA ALA A 284 -16.49 -1.08 -8.29
C ALA A 284 -17.22 -1.14 -9.65
N PHE A 285 -18.01 -2.18 -9.89
CA PHE A 285 -18.73 -2.35 -11.15
C PHE A 285 -19.89 -1.38 -11.30
N VAL A 286 -20.59 -1.01 -10.23
CA VAL A 286 -21.75 -0.10 -10.28
C VAL A 286 -21.39 1.37 -10.06
N GLU A 287 -20.23 1.65 -9.50
CA GLU A 287 -19.77 3.01 -9.21
C GLU A 287 -19.50 3.80 -10.50
N THR A 288 -19.60 5.13 -10.42
CA THR A 288 -19.37 6.05 -11.56
C THR A 288 -18.25 7.06 -11.33
N ASP A 289 -17.83 7.32 -10.11
CA ASP A 289 -16.67 8.17 -9.82
C ASP A 289 -15.36 7.40 -10.07
N ILE A 290 -14.51 7.94 -10.96
CA ILE A 290 -13.26 7.29 -11.39
C ILE A 290 -12.36 6.90 -10.22
N LYS A 291 -12.16 7.79 -9.21
CA LYS A 291 -11.31 7.50 -8.06
C LYS A 291 -11.97 6.47 -7.13
N ARG A 292 -13.28 6.50 -6.98
CA ARG A 292 -14.02 5.53 -6.14
C ARG A 292 -14.01 4.14 -6.77
N ILE A 293 -14.12 4.02 -8.10
CA ILE A 293 -13.97 2.73 -8.82
C ILE A 293 -12.59 2.14 -8.52
N ILE A 294 -11.53 2.93 -8.68
CA ILE A 294 -10.15 2.49 -8.42
C ILE A 294 -9.96 2.15 -6.94
N ALA A 295 -10.63 2.86 -6.02
CA ALA A 295 -10.60 2.59 -4.58
C ALA A 295 -11.28 1.27 -4.20
N TYR A 296 -12.50 1.01 -4.67
CA TYR A 296 -13.17 -0.29 -4.49
C TYR A 296 -12.37 -1.44 -5.10
N SER A 297 -11.80 -1.19 -6.28
CA SER A 297 -10.84 -2.13 -6.88
C SER A 297 -9.63 -2.37 -5.97
N THR A 298 -9.14 -1.37 -5.23
CA THR A 298 -8.05 -1.57 -4.26
C THR A 298 -8.48 -2.50 -3.14
N VAL A 299 -9.65 -2.30 -2.54
CA VAL A 299 -10.18 -3.20 -1.48
C VAL A 299 -10.26 -4.64 -1.99
N SER A 300 -10.81 -4.84 -3.20
CA SER A 300 -10.89 -6.17 -3.82
C SER A 300 -9.52 -6.81 -4.03
N GLN A 301 -8.52 -6.04 -4.52
CA GLN A 301 -7.19 -6.60 -4.77
C GLN A 301 -6.39 -6.86 -3.49
N LEU A 302 -6.57 -6.04 -2.43
CA LEU A 302 -5.99 -6.32 -1.11
C LEU A 302 -6.54 -7.62 -0.53
N ALA A 303 -7.81 -7.90 -0.77
CA ALA A 303 -8.41 -9.17 -0.38
C ALA A 303 -7.74 -10.37 -1.06
N PHE A 304 -7.37 -10.28 -2.35
CA PHE A 304 -6.57 -11.33 -3.00
C PHE A 304 -5.17 -11.49 -2.38
N ILE A 305 -4.56 -10.41 -1.92
CA ILE A 305 -3.30 -10.49 -1.17
C ILE A 305 -3.52 -11.24 0.14
N PHE A 306 -4.57 -10.92 0.92
CA PHE A 306 -4.90 -11.64 2.14
C PHE A 306 -5.21 -13.12 1.90
N LEU A 307 -5.92 -13.48 0.82
CA LEU A 307 -6.13 -14.88 0.44
C LEU A 307 -4.81 -15.63 0.28
N GLY A 308 -3.81 -14.98 -0.33
CA GLY A 308 -2.46 -15.56 -0.44
C GLY A 308 -1.77 -15.71 0.91
N LEU A 309 -1.75 -14.63 1.71
CA LEU A 309 -1.02 -14.60 2.98
C LEU A 309 -1.64 -15.50 4.07
N ALA A 310 -2.97 -15.68 4.06
CA ALA A 310 -3.70 -16.45 5.07
C ALA A 310 -3.86 -17.94 4.73
N SER A 311 -3.45 -18.38 3.53
CA SER A 311 -3.67 -19.75 3.05
C SER A 311 -2.87 -20.83 3.78
N GLY A 312 -1.85 -20.48 4.58
CA GLY A 312 -0.93 -21.45 5.18
C GLY A 312 0.01 -22.16 4.19
N ASN A 313 -0.06 -21.83 2.90
CA ASN A 313 0.75 -22.42 1.83
C ASN A 313 1.87 -21.47 1.39
N LYS A 314 3.12 -21.96 1.30
CA LYS A 314 4.31 -21.15 0.92
C LYS A 314 4.17 -20.49 -0.45
N VAL A 315 3.61 -21.20 -1.42
CA VAL A 315 3.45 -20.69 -2.80
C VAL A 315 2.44 -19.55 -2.84
N ALA A 316 1.31 -19.72 -2.16
CA ALA A 316 0.29 -18.67 -2.05
C ALA A 316 0.81 -17.47 -1.27
N PHE A 317 1.56 -17.67 -0.20
CA PHE A 317 2.17 -16.61 0.60
C PHE A 317 3.15 -15.78 -0.25
N ALA A 318 4.06 -16.45 -0.98
CA ALA A 318 4.95 -15.79 -1.93
C ALA A 318 4.17 -15.01 -3.01
N GLY A 319 3.08 -15.60 -3.52
CA GLY A 319 2.15 -14.93 -4.46
C GLY A 319 1.53 -13.67 -3.88
N GLY A 320 1.09 -13.71 -2.62
CA GLY A 320 0.55 -12.56 -1.88
C GLY A 320 1.59 -11.45 -1.73
N LEU A 321 2.82 -11.77 -1.33
CA LEU A 321 3.92 -10.81 -1.24
C LEU A 321 4.25 -10.21 -2.61
N LEU A 322 4.41 -11.04 -3.64
CA LEU A 322 4.66 -10.57 -5.00
C LEU A 322 3.55 -9.63 -5.48
N TYR A 323 2.30 -9.92 -5.09
CA TYR A 323 1.18 -9.07 -5.47
C TYR A 323 1.19 -7.72 -4.75
N ILE A 324 1.79 -7.58 -3.57
CA ILE A 324 2.02 -6.26 -2.94
C ILE A 324 2.82 -5.35 -3.87
N LEU A 325 3.92 -5.86 -4.45
CA LEU A 325 4.76 -5.11 -5.38
C LEU A 325 3.99 -4.70 -6.64
N MET A 326 3.40 -5.66 -7.34
CA MET A 326 2.71 -5.42 -8.61
C MET A 326 1.50 -4.51 -8.46
N HIS A 327 0.73 -4.70 -7.40
CA HIS A 327 -0.40 -3.85 -7.05
C HIS A 327 0.03 -2.41 -6.73
N SER A 328 1.18 -2.20 -6.07
CA SER A 328 1.68 -0.88 -5.73
C SER A 328 2.02 -0.07 -6.98
N MET A 329 2.72 -0.68 -7.95
CA MET A 329 3.04 -0.04 -9.22
C MET A 329 1.77 0.32 -9.99
N ALA A 330 0.89 -0.65 -10.19
CA ALA A 330 -0.32 -0.49 -10.98
C ALA A 330 -1.29 0.53 -10.36
N LYS A 331 -1.56 0.44 -9.05
CA LYS A 331 -2.47 1.39 -8.39
C LYS A 331 -1.89 2.79 -8.28
N GLY A 332 -0.58 2.91 -8.06
CA GLY A 332 0.12 4.19 -8.14
C GLY A 332 -0.16 4.89 -9.47
N GLY A 333 0.09 4.18 -10.57
CA GLY A 333 -0.18 4.68 -11.91
C GLY A 333 -1.65 5.02 -12.15
N LEU A 334 -2.59 4.15 -11.78
CA LEU A 334 -4.03 4.38 -11.98
C LEU A 334 -4.55 5.63 -11.25
N PHE A 335 -4.18 5.83 -9.97
CA PHE A 335 -4.61 7.02 -9.23
C PHE A 335 -3.97 8.30 -9.76
N LEU A 336 -2.70 8.28 -10.15
CA LEU A 336 -2.04 9.44 -10.74
C LEU A 336 -2.61 9.78 -12.13
N CYS A 337 -2.93 8.78 -12.96
CA CYS A 337 -3.66 8.99 -14.22
C CYS A 337 -5.06 9.61 -13.97
N ALA A 338 -5.80 9.08 -12.98
CA ALA A 338 -7.09 9.66 -12.58
C ALA A 338 -6.93 11.12 -12.10
N GLY A 339 -5.80 11.46 -11.46
CA GLY A 339 -5.45 12.82 -11.08
C GLY A 339 -5.26 13.75 -12.27
N ILE A 340 -4.54 13.33 -13.32
CA ILE A 340 -4.40 14.09 -14.57
C ILE A 340 -5.77 14.33 -15.18
N ILE A 341 -6.59 13.27 -15.30
CA ILE A 341 -7.92 13.35 -15.90
C ILE A 341 -8.80 14.32 -15.11
N GLU A 342 -8.90 14.15 -13.78
CA GLU A 342 -9.72 15.02 -12.92
C GLU A 342 -9.29 16.49 -12.98
N GLN A 343 -7.98 16.76 -12.92
CA GLN A 343 -7.44 18.11 -12.95
C GLN A 343 -7.73 18.83 -14.28
N LYS A 344 -7.63 18.10 -15.39
CA LYS A 344 -7.79 18.67 -16.73
C LYS A 344 -9.25 18.75 -17.16
N THR A 345 -10.06 17.73 -16.88
CA THR A 345 -11.46 17.68 -17.32
C THR A 345 -12.43 18.34 -16.33
N ARG A 346 -12.03 18.46 -15.05
CA ARG A 346 -12.91 18.87 -13.93
C ARG A 346 -14.11 17.95 -13.73
N VAL A 347 -14.10 16.74 -14.31
CA VAL A 347 -15.15 15.72 -14.24
C VAL A 347 -14.64 14.50 -13.50
N LYS A 348 -15.47 13.94 -12.59
CA LYS A 348 -15.19 12.70 -11.86
C LYS A 348 -16.04 11.53 -12.38
N ASP A 349 -17.22 11.82 -12.90
CA ASP A 349 -18.20 10.85 -13.38
C ASP A 349 -17.80 10.32 -14.77
N ILE A 350 -17.45 9.04 -14.84
CA ILE A 350 -17.00 8.38 -16.06
C ILE A 350 -18.06 8.35 -17.16
N THR A 351 -19.36 8.41 -16.81
CA THR A 351 -20.46 8.46 -17.79
C THR A 351 -20.50 9.78 -18.54
N LYS A 352 -19.86 10.80 -17.99
CA LYS A 352 -19.74 12.13 -18.58
C LYS A 352 -18.39 12.36 -19.28
N MET A 353 -17.53 11.35 -19.34
CA MET A 353 -16.24 11.35 -20.05
C MET A 353 -16.38 10.68 -21.42
N GLY A 354 -15.32 10.67 -22.21
CA GLY A 354 -15.22 9.97 -23.48
C GLY A 354 -14.12 10.49 -24.39
N GLY A 355 -13.52 9.62 -25.19
CA GLY A 355 -12.59 9.96 -26.26
C GLY A 355 -11.25 10.56 -25.83
N LEU A 356 -10.88 10.49 -24.55
CA LEU A 356 -9.65 11.09 -24.04
C LEU A 356 -8.37 10.46 -24.59
N PHE A 357 -8.45 9.29 -25.23
CA PHE A 357 -7.29 8.67 -25.89
C PHE A 357 -6.66 9.59 -26.94
N ARG A 358 -7.47 10.41 -27.63
CA ARG A 358 -6.97 11.30 -28.70
C ARG A 358 -6.16 12.48 -28.17
N THR A 359 -6.51 12.98 -26.99
CA THR A 359 -5.92 14.18 -26.40
C THR A 359 -4.95 13.89 -25.26
N MET A 360 -5.05 12.70 -24.66
CA MET A 360 -4.20 12.23 -23.55
C MET A 360 -3.63 10.83 -23.84
N PRO A 361 -2.89 10.62 -24.95
CA PRO A 361 -2.48 9.26 -25.36
C PRO A 361 -1.51 8.60 -24.37
N ILE A 362 -0.55 9.33 -23.78
CA ILE A 362 0.41 8.77 -22.85
C ILE A 362 -0.29 8.38 -21.53
N THR A 363 -1.18 9.25 -21.03
CA THR A 363 -2.00 8.93 -19.85
C THR A 363 -2.91 7.73 -20.11
N ALA A 364 -3.52 7.63 -21.31
CA ALA A 364 -4.38 6.51 -21.69
C ALA A 364 -3.61 5.18 -21.77
N VAL A 365 -2.45 5.18 -22.42
CA VAL A 365 -1.58 3.99 -22.50
C VAL A 365 -1.09 3.58 -21.11
N SER A 366 -0.64 4.53 -20.29
CA SER A 366 -0.20 4.25 -18.91
C SER A 366 -1.34 3.65 -18.07
N PHE A 367 -2.55 4.21 -18.19
CA PHE A 367 -3.74 3.69 -17.52
C PHE A 367 -4.08 2.27 -17.98
N ALA A 368 -4.02 1.99 -19.30
CA ALA A 368 -4.26 0.66 -19.87
C ALA A 368 -3.27 -0.36 -19.33
N LEU A 369 -1.97 -0.06 -19.36
CA LEU A 369 -0.91 -0.96 -18.89
C LEU A 369 -1.04 -1.27 -17.39
N CYS A 370 -1.33 -0.25 -16.56
CA CYS A 370 -1.61 -0.44 -15.15
C CYS A 370 -2.90 -1.28 -14.93
N SER A 371 -3.95 -1.06 -15.72
CA SER A 371 -5.19 -1.84 -15.65
C SER A 371 -4.95 -3.31 -16.02
N LEU A 372 -4.22 -3.59 -17.10
CA LEU A 372 -3.88 -4.95 -17.52
C LEU A 372 -3.09 -5.70 -16.41
N SER A 373 -2.19 -5.00 -15.71
CA SER A 373 -1.49 -5.58 -14.57
C SER A 373 -2.46 -5.95 -13.44
N VAL A 374 -3.41 -5.07 -13.07
CA VAL A 374 -4.41 -5.36 -12.03
C VAL A 374 -5.38 -6.45 -12.47
N MET A 375 -5.77 -6.50 -13.74
CA MET A 375 -6.59 -7.58 -14.30
C MET A 375 -5.89 -8.95 -14.19
N GLY A 376 -4.56 -8.98 -14.21
CA GLY A 376 -3.77 -10.20 -14.22
C GLY A 376 -3.63 -10.78 -15.62
N ILE A 377 -3.34 -9.94 -16.61
CA ILE A 377 -3.11 -10.35 -18.00
C ILE A 377 -1.59 -10.56 -18.21
N PRO A 378 -1.14 -11.68 -18.84
CA PRO A 378 0.26 -11.83 -19.23
C PRO A 378 0.68 -10.74 -20.25
N PRO A 379 1.92 -10.27 -20.26
CA PRO A 379 3.07 -10.65 -19.43
C PRO A 379 3.25 -9.81 -18.14
N PHE A 380 2.22 -9.11 -17.67
CA PHE A 380 2.33 -8.26 -16.49
C PHE A 380 2.53 -9.06 -15.20
N GLY A 381 3.28 -8.49 -14.25
CA GLY A 381 3.58 -9.14 -12.97
C GLY A 381 2.35 -9.48 -12.12
N GLY A 382 1.25 -8.74 -12.31
CA GLY A 382 -0.04 -9.04 -11.68
C GLY A 382 -0.60 -10.42 -12.06
N PHE A 383 -0.33 -10.91 -13.28
CA PHE A 383 -0.68 -12.28 -13.67
C PHE A 383 0.07 -13.31 -12.83
N PHE A 384 1.38 -13.21 -12.76
CA PHE A 384 2.21 -14.18 -12.06
C PHE A 384 1.89 -14.24 -10.57
N SER A 385 1.69 -13.09 -9.93
CA SER A 385 1.36 -13.03 -8.51
C SER A 385 -0.01 -13.65 -8.22
N LYS A 386 -1.03 -13.34 -9.02
CA LYS A 386 -2.36 -13.95 -8.91
C LYS A 386 -2.33 -15.46 -9.19
N PHE A 387 -1.57 -15.86 -10.20
CA PHE A 387 -1.41 -17.28 -10.53
C PHE A 387 -0.80 -18.08 -9.36
N LEU A 388 0.17 -17.51 -8.64
CA LEU A 388 0.76 -18.17 -7.46
C LEU A 388 -0.25 -18.30 -6.31
N VAL A 389 -1.06 -17.26 -6.04
CA VAL A 389 -2.14 -17.36 -5.04
C VAL A 389 -3.15 -18.43 -5.43
N PHE A 390 -3.55 -18.47 -6.70
CA PHE A 390 -4.43 -19.49 -7.23
C PHE A 390 -3.82 -20.89 -7.13
N LYS A 391 -2.57 -21.05 -7.53
CA LYS A 391 -1.84 -22.33 -7.46
C LYS A 391 -1.80 -22.85 -6.02
N GLY A 392 -1.44 -22.01 -5.05
CA GLY A 392 -1.41 -22.41 -3.64
C GLY A 392 -2.80 -22.76 -3.10
N ALA A 393 -3.87 -22.10 -3.56
CA ALA A 393 -5.23 -22.47 -3.22
C ALA A 393 -5.64 -23.84 -3.81
N VAL A 394 -5.18 -24.17 -5.02
CA VAL A 394 -5.37 -25.52 -5.63
C VAL A 394 -4.62 -26.58 -4.80
N GLU A 395 -3.35 -26.33 -4.45
CA GLU A 395 -2.54 -27.25 -3.65
C GLU A 395 -3.15 -27.50 -2.26
N SER A 396 -3.79 -26.49 -1.66
CA SER A 396 -4.49 -26.61 -0.38
C SER A 396 -5.87 -27.27 -0.48
N GLY A 397 -6.37 -27.58 -1.69
CA GLY A 397 -7.68 -28.17 -1.92
C GLY A 397 -8.88 -27.29 -1.54
N ASN A 398 -8.68 -25.97 -1.32
CA ASN A 398 -9.72 -25.05 -0.87
C ASN A 398 -10.59 -24.57 -2.06
N LEU A 399 -11.61 -25.35 -2.38
CA LEU A 399 -12.53 -25.07 -3.49
C LEU A 399 -13.23 -23.70 -3.36
N LEU A 400 -13.58 -23.28 -2.13
CA LEU A 400 -14.24 -21.99 -1.91
C LEU A 400 -13.33 -20.83 -2.34
N VAL A 401 -12.05 -20.86 -1.95
CA VAL A 401 -11.06 -19.85 -2.36
C VAL A 401 -10.88 -19.82 -3.86
N LEU A 402 -10.86 -20.99 -4.52
CA LEU A 402 -10.75 -21.08 -5.98
C LEU A 402 -11.92 -20.40 -6.69
N VAL A 403 -13.16 -20.69 -6.25
CA VAL A 403 -14.37 -20.08 -6.85
C VAL A 403 -14.37 -18.57 -6.63
N ILE A 404 -14.10 -18.10 -5.41
CA ILE A 404 -14.01 -16.66 -5.08
C ILE A 404 -12.95 -15.98 -5.95
N PHE A 405 -11.80 -16.62 -6.11
CA PHE A 405 -10.71 -16.08 -6.90
C PHE A 405 -11.12 -15.92 -8.38
N LEU A 406 -11.71 -16.94 -8.98
CA LEU A 406 -12.14 -16.91 -10.39
C LEU A 406 -13.21 -15.86 -10.63
N VAL A 407 -14.26 -15.82 -9.79
CA VAL A 407 -15.34 -14.82 -9.90
C VAL A 407 -14.79 -13.42 -9.76
N GLY A 408 -13.97 -13.18 -8.74
CA GLY A 408 -13.36 -11.86 -8.49
C GLY A 408 -12.40 -11.43 -9.61
N ALA A 409 -11.68 -12.37 -10.25
CA ALA A 409 -10.82 -12.07 -11.40
C ALA A 409 -11.65 -11.62 -12.62
N VAL A 410 -12.75 -12.33 -12.92
CA VAL A 410 -13.69 -11.95 -14.00
C VAL A 410 -14.29 -10.57 -13.72
N MET A 411 -14.77 -10.32 -12.50
CA MET A 411 -15.30 -9.00 -12.12
C MET A 411 -14.25 -7.90 -12.27
N THR A 412 -12.97 -8.18 -11.93
CA THR A 412 -11.87 -7.22 -12.09
C THR A 412 -11.69 -6.82 -13.55
N LEU A 413 -11.72 -7.79 -14.45
CA LEU A 413 -11.65 -7.56 -15.89
C LEU A 413 -12.82 -6.69 -16.35
N LEU A 414 -14.04 -7.00 -15.94
CA LEU A 414 -15.24 -6.28 -16.37
C LEU A 414 -15.24 -4.82 -15.94
N TYR A 415 -14.98 -4.48 -14.66
CA TYR A 415 -15.08 -3.11 -14.22
C TYR A 415 -13.92 -2.23 -14.73
N LEU A 416 -12.69 -2.77 -14.88
CA LEU A 416 -11.57 -2.00 -15.43
C LEU A 416 -11.71 -1.80 -16.95
N THR A 417 -12.19 -2.78 -17.68
CA THR A 417 -12.51 -2.63 -19.12
C THR A 417 -13.61 -1.59 -19.32
N ARG A 418 -14.70 -1.65 -18.53
CA ARG A 418 -15.76 -0.64 -18.54
C ARG A 418 -15.21 0.76 -18.26
N LEU A 419 -14.35 0.89 -17.23
CA LEU A 419 -13.72 2.16 -16.85
C LEU A 419 -12.88 2.71 -18.00
N PHE A 420 -11.99 1.89 -18.58
CA PHE A 420 -11.15 2.30 -19.70
C PHE A 420 -11.96 2.71 -20.92
N TYR A 421 -12.97 1.91 -21.29
CA TYR A 421 -13.83 2.17 -22.44
C TYR A 421 -14.56 3.51 -22.32
N LEU A 422 -15.21 3.78 -21.20
CA LEU A 422 -16.00 5.00 -21.01
C LEU A 422 -15.11 6.26 -20.93
N VAL A 423 -13.92 6.17 -20.38
CA VAL A 423 -13.04 7.33 -20.23
C VAL A 423 -12.27 7.63 -21.51
N PHE A 424 -11.70 6.62 -22.15
CA PHE A 424 -10.70 6.82 -23.21
C PHE A 424 -11.22 6.56 -24.63
N LEU A 425 -12.17 5.61 -24.83
CA LEU A 425 -12.58 5.14 -26.16
C LEU A 425 -13.93 5.71 -26.64
N GLY A 426 -14.76 6.25 -25.78
CA GLY A 426 -16.06 6.83 -26.15
C GLY A 426 -15.92 8.03 -27.12
N ASN A 427 -17.04 8.65 -27.47
CA ASN A 427 -17.04 9.82 -28.34
C ASN A 427 -16.29 10.99 -27.68
N ALA A 428 -15.37 11.57 -28.44
CA ALA A 428 -14.63 12.76 -27.97
C ALA A 428 -15.61 13.92 -27.78
N LYS A 429 -15.53 14.57 -26.63
CA LYS A 429 -16.25 15.85 -26.39
C LYS A 429 -15.53 16.98 -27.09
N GLU A 430 -16.29 17.96 -27.57
CA GLU A 430 -15.72 19.20 -28.07
C GLU A 430 -14.86 19.83 -26.96
N ASN A 431 -13.65 20.31 -27.33
CA ASN A 431 -12.68 20.92 -26.42
C ASN A 431 -12.13 19.97 -25.34
N ALA A 432 -11.90 18.68 -25.67
CA ALA A 432 -11.22 17.78 -24.76
C ALA A 432 -9.81 18.30 -24.40
N PRO A 433 -9.45 18.37 -23.11
CA PRO A 433 -8.19 18.98 -22.68
C PRO A 433 -7.00 18.10 -23.07
N LEU A 434 -5.83 18.76 -23.25
CA LEU A 434 -4.55 18.09 -23.49
C LEU A 434 -4.00 17.47 -22.20
N GLU A 435 -2.95 16.68 -22.34
CA GLU A 435 -2.26 15.97 -21.25
C GLU A 435 -1.82 16.88 -20.09
N GLY A 436 -1.44 16.26 -18.98
CA GLY A 436 -0.85 16.93 -17.83
C GLY A 436 0.50 17.56 -18.12
N SER A 437 1.13 18.15 -17.08
CA SER A 437 2.51 18.63 -17.20
C SER A 437 3.48 17.49 -17.50
N PRO A 438 4.65 17.80 -18.09
CA PRO A 438 5.65 16.76 -18.42
C PRO A 438 6.05 15.89 -17.24
N ALA A 439 6.23 16.45 -16.04
CA ALA A 439 6.59 15.68 -14.85
C ALA A 439 5.46 14.74 -14.40
N MET A 440 4.20 15.17 -14.49
CA MET A 440 3.05 14.32 -14.19
C MET A 440 2.93 13.16 -15.17
N VAL A 441 3.04 13.45 -16.48
CA VAL A 441 2.95 12.45 -17.55
C VAL A 441 4.13 11.47 -17.47
N ALA A 442 5.36 11.96 -17.24
CA ALA A 442 6.53 11.11 -17.05
C ALA A 442 6.38 10.18 -15.85
N SER A 443 5.81 10.65 -14.74
CA SER A 443 5.59 9.85 -13.52
C SER A 443 4.65 8.67 -13.78
N VAL A 444 3.53 8.88 -14.47
CA VAL A 444 2.58 7.79 -14.78
C VAL A 444 3.15 6.82 -15.80
N ALA A 445 3.84 7.31 -16.83
CA ALA A 445 4.51 6.48 -17.81
C ALA A 445 5.61 5.62 -17.17
N PHE A 446 6.38 6.19 -16.26
CA PHE A 446 7.43 5.48 -15.54
C PHE A 446 6.87 4.33 -14.67
N LEU A 447 5.79 4.56 -13.92
CA LEU A 447 5.13 3.50 -13.14
C LEU A 447 4.57 2.39 -14.03
N ALA A 448 3.98 2.75 -15.17
CA ALA A 448 3.47 1.77 -16.13
C ALA A 448 4.59 0.92 -16.75
N ILE A 449 5.69 1.56 -17.16
CA ILE A 449 6.88 0.88 -17.71
C ILE A 449 7.53 0.00 -16.63
N ALA A 450 7.69 0.50 -15.40
CA ALA A 450 8.23 -0.27 -14.29
C ALA A 450 7.37 -1.53 -14.00
N GLY A 451 6.04 -1.41 -14.07
CA GLY A 451 5.12 -2.53 -13.94
C GLY A 451 5.31 -3.62 -15.01
N ILE A 452 5.54 -3.23 -16.27
CA ILE A 452 5.84 -4.16 -17.36
C ILE A 452 7.24 -4.77 -17.15
N ALA A 453 8.25 -3.95 -16.88
CA ALA A 453 9.62 -4.39 -16.70
C ALA A 453 9.73 -5.44 -15.58
N LEU A 454 9.03 -5.22 -14.46
CA LEU A 454 8.95 -6.19 -13.36
C LEU A 454 8.21 -7.48 -13.77
N GLY A 455 7.23 -7.40 -14.67
CA GLY A 455 6.56 -8.56 -15.22
C GLY A 455 7.45 -9.38 -16.14
N LEU A 456 8.22 -8.72 -17.00
CA LEU A 456 9.19 -9.38 -17.90
C LEU A 456 10.39 -9.94 -17.12
N ALA A 457 10.83 -9.25 -16.08
CA ALA A 457 11.91 -9.65 -15.19
C ALA A 457 11.39 -10.40 -13.94
N ILE A 458 10.26 -11.08 -14.04
CA ILE A 458 9.53 -11.67 -12.89
C ILE A 458 10.37 -12.65 -12.07
N TYR A 459 11.38 -13.26 -12.66
CA TYR A 459 12.27 -14.19 -11.98
C TYR A 459 12.88 -13.57 -10.71
N TYR A 460 13.39 -12.34 -10.79
CA TYR A 460 14.08 -11.70 -9.66
C TYR A 460 13.15 -11.40 -8.46
N PRO A 461 12.02 -10.69 -8.64
CA PRO A 461 11.13 -10.45 -7.50
C PRO A 461 10.45 -11.73 -7.01
N PHE A 462 10.24 -12.74 -7.87
CA PHE A 462 9.71 -14.03 -7.47
C PHE A 462 10.70 -14.80 -6.58
N ASP A 463 11.96 -14.87 -6.99
CA ASP A 463 13.01 -15.51 -6.19
C ASP A 463 13.13 -14.84 -4.81
N TYR A 464 13.13 -13.51 -4.76
CA TYR A 464 13.19 -12.76 -3.51
C TYR A 464 12.03 -13.09 -2.55
N VAL A 465 10.77 -13.09 -3.02
CA VAL A 465 9.62 -13.40 -2.16
C VAL A 465 9.54 -14.88 -1.79
N THR A 466 10.08 -15.77 -2.62
CA THR A 466 10.19 -17.20 -2.31
C THR A 466 11.16 -17.44 -1.16
N VAL A 467 12.28 -16.74 -1.13
CA VAL A 467 13.21 -16.78 0.01
C VAL A 467 12.54 -16.26 1.27
N ILE A 468 11.75 -15.18 1.22
CA ILE A 468 10.97 -14.71 2.38
C ILE A 468 10.04 -15.82 2.90
N SER A 469 9.25 -16.44 2.02
CA SER A 469 8.28 -17.47 2.42
C SER A 469 8.91 -18.72 2.99
N THR A 470 10.09 -19.10 2.51
CA THR A 470 10.79 -20.31 2.94
C THR A 470 11.63 -20.12 4.21
N GLN A 471 12.27 -18.96 4.37
CA GLN A 471 13.17 -18.70 5.50
C GLN A 471 12.51 -18.03 6.70
N LEU A 472 11.52 -17.18 6.47
CA LEU A 472 10.88 -16.39 7.52
C LEU A 472 9.51 -16.94 7.95
N GLY A 473 8.78 -17.64 7.08
CA GLY A 473 7.44 -18.13 7.40
C GLY A 473 7.45 -19.17 8.54
N VAL A 474 6.65 -18.93 9.58
CA VAL A 474 6.51 -19.85 10.73
C VAL A 474 5.28 -20.76 10.64
N ASN A 475 4.25 -20.35 9.89
CA ASN A 475 2.97 -21.07 9.77
C ASN A 475 2.73 -21.62 8.36
N LEU A 476 3.78 -21.83 7.56
CA LEU A 476 3.65 -22.21 6.16
C LEU A 476 4.08 -23.66 5.94
N GLN A 477 3.19 -24.44 5.31
CA GLN A 477 3.45 -25.80 4.86
C GLN A 477 3.97 -25.83 3.42
#